data_fd94160d9e4b17a7319f8f631b42ff32
#
_entry.id   fd94160d9e4b17a7319f8f631b42ff32
#
_cell.length_a   1.000
_cell.length_b   1.000
_cell.length_c   1.000
_cell.angle_alpha   90.00
_cell.angle_beta   90.00
_cell.angle_gamma   90.00
#
_symmetry.space_group_name_H-M   'P 1'
#
loop_
_entity.id
_entity.type
_entity.pdbx_description
1 polymer ?
#
loop_
_entity_poly.entity_id
_entity_poly.type
_entity_poly.pdbx_seq_one_letter_code
_entity_poly.pdbx_strand_id
1 'polypeptide(L)'
;MDNGIEIFTPDDESCIEVPLSAERVAAGFPSPAEDYSSVGLDLNRELIKNPASTFYARVSGLSMVDEGINDGDLLVIDKSIEPYDGSLAVCFIDGEFTLKRFEKYKAYGLLVPANKEFNPIKVTADNDFCIWGIVTYVIKKI
;
A
#
# COMPACT_ATOMS: atom_id res chain seq x y z
N MET A 1 -20.72 -9.56 -4.28
CA MET A 1 -19.51 -9.31 -3.46
C MET A 1 -19.08 -7.88 -3.69
N ASP A 2 -19.04 -7.10 -2.64
CA ASP A 2 -18.64 -5.70 -2.75
C ASP A 2 -17.14 -5.59 -2.94
N ASN A 3 -16.73 -4.91 -4.00
CA ASN A 3 -15.35 -4.54 -4.23
C ASN A 3 -15.12 -3.19 -3.60
N GLY A 4 -14.23 -3.11 -2.62
CA GLY A 4 -14.03 -1.85 -1.94
C GLY A 4 -12.77 -1.78 -1.11
N ILE A 5 -12.58 -0.62 -0.52
CA ILE A 5 -11.47 -0.32 0.37
C ILE A 5 -12.06 0.30 1.61
N GLU A 6 -11.79 -0.29 2.76
CA GLU A 6 -12.19 0.26 4.05
C GLU A 6 -10.97 0.89 4.71
N ILE A 7 -11.08 2.16 5.11
CA ILE A 7 -9.94 2.97 5.57
C ILE A 7 -9.96 3.10 7.08
N PHE A 8 -8.79 2.93 7.70
CA PHE A 8 -8.58 3.02 9.14
C PHE A 8 -7.42 3.96 9.45
N THR A 9 -7.47 4.61 10.61
CA THR A 9 -6.30 5.32 11.13
C THR A 9 -5.45 4.36 11.95
N PRO A 10 -4.10 4.48 11.90
CA PRO A 10 -3.24 3.66 12.73
C PRO A 10 -3.39 4.00 14.21
N ASP A 11 -3.25 2.99 15.07
CA ASP A 11 -3.01 3.20 16.48
C ASP A 11 -1.50 3.36 16.67
N ASP A 12 -1.04 4.59 16.71
CA ASP A 12 0.37 4.92 16.82
C ASP A 12 0.88 4.94 18.27
N GLU A 13 0.00 4.80 19.23
CA GLU A 13 0.36 4.71 20.65
C GLU A 13 0.79 3.30 21.07
N SER A 14 0.36 2.30 20.31
CA SER A 14 0.68 0.91 20.55
C SER A 14 2.10 0.59 20.07
N CYS A 15 2.89 -0.02 20.93
CA CYS A 15 4.27 -0.44 20.60
C CYS A 15 4.44 -1.91 20.96
N ILE A 16 4.57 -2.75 19.95
CA ILE A 16 4.83 -4.17 20.12
C ILE A 16 6.15 -4.49 19.42
N GLU A 17 7.15 -4.81 20.20
CA GLU A 17 8.46 -5.19 19.66
C GLU A 17 8.56 -6.70 19.57
N VAL A 18 8.99 -7.18 18.40
CA VAL A 18 9.22 -8.59 18.15
C VAL A 18 10.70 -8.78 17.85
N PRO A 19 11.36 -9.77 18.45
CA PRO A 19 12.76 -10.03 18.17
C PRO A 19 13.01 -10.24 16.67
N LEU A 20 14.05 -9.60 16.16
CA LEU A 20 14.46 -9.71 14.76
C LEU A 20 15.71 -10.58 14.69
N SER A 21 15.77 -11.50 13.73
CA SER A 21 16.96 -12.28 13.46
C SER A 21 18.12 -11.36 13.06
N ALA A 22 19.29 -11.54 13.68
CA ALA A 22 20.47 -10.76 13.37
C ALA A 22 21.03 -11.06 11.96
N GLU A 23 20.74 -12.24 11.43
CA GLU A 23 21.18 -12.66 10.10
C GLU A 23 20.03 -12.67 9.12
N ARG A 24 20.33 -12.33 7.87
CA ARG A 24 19.34 -12.43 6.81
C ARG A 24 19.07 -13.90 6.51
N VAL A 25 17.81 -14.25 6.44
CA VAL A 25 17.39 -15.59 6.06
C VAL A 25 17.48 -15.74 4.54
N ALA A 26 18.28 -16.70 4.08
CA ALA A 26 18.34 -17.02 2.66
C ALA A 26 17.12 -17.88 2.29
N ALA A 27 16.45 -17.53 1.19
CA ALA A 27 15.30 -18.27 0.72
C ALA A 27 15.71 -19.71 0.38
N GLY A 28 15.00 -20.70 0.92
CA GLY A 28 15.27 -22.11 0.68
C GLY A 28 16.29 -22.77 1.61
N PHE A 29 16.91 -22.01 2.49
CA PHE A 29 17.84 -22.55 3.47
C PHE A 29 17.41 -22.17 4.87
N PRO A 30 16.85 -23.10 5.65
CA PRO A 30 16.60 -22.80 7.05
C PRO A 30 17.94 -22.69 7.76
N SER A 31 18.31 -21.48 8.12
CA SER A 31 19.42 -21.26 9.04
C SER A 31 19.03 -21.79 10.41
N PRO A 32 19.85 -22.54 11.12
CA PRO A 32 19.59 -22.83 12.51
C PRO A 32 19.57 -21.50 13.25
N ALA A 33 18.39 -21.06 13.63
CA ALA A 33 18.17 -19.78 14.26
C ALA A 33 18.61 -19.82 15.71
N GLU A 34 19.89 -19.93 15.95
CA GLU A 34 20.43 -19.86 17.32
C GLU A 34 20.67 -18.40 17.73
N ASP A 35 20.82 -17.50 16.76
CA ASP A 35 21.17 -16.12 17.01
C ASP A 35 20.01 -15.18 16.68
N TYR A 36 19.12 -14.98 17.64
CA TYR A 36 18.15 -13.89 17.56
C TYR A 36 18.83 -12.61 18.01
N SER A 37 18.61 -11.54 17.24
CA SER A 37 19.02 -10.22 17.68
C SER A 37 18.29 -9.86 18.97
N SER A 38 18.98 -9.21 19.90
CA SER A 38 18.35 -8.60 21.06
C SER A 38 17.58 -7.34 20.70
N VAL A 39 17.70 -6.86 19.46
CA VAL A 39 17.00 -5.68 18.97
C VAL A 39 15.60 -6.08 18.54
N GLY A 40 14.59 -5.49 19.15
CA GLY A 40 13.21 -5.67 18.76
C GLY A 40 12.85 -4.84 17.54
N LEU A 41 11.90 -5.33 16.74
CA LEU A 41 11.33 -4.61 15.62
C LEU A 41 9.91 -4.17 15.99
N ASP A 42 9.64 -2.88 15.88
CA ASP A 42 8.31 -2.32 16.01
C ASP A 42 7.78 -2.05 14.62
N LEU A 43 6.74 -2.79 14.20
CA LEU A 43 6.16 -2.65 12.88
C LEU A 43 5.56 -1.26 12.65
N ASN A 44 5.01 -0.62 13.66
CA ASN A 44 4.50 0.74 13.50
C ASN A 44 5.61 1.69 13.06
N ARG A 45 6.77 1.61 13.68
CA ARG A 45 7.92 2.44 13.28
C ARG A 45 8.45 2.07 11.90
N GLU A 46 8.46 0.78 11.59
CA GLU A 46 8.95 0.31 10.29
C GLU A 46 8.08 0.74 9.14
N LEU A 47 6.77 0.63 9.29
CA LEU A 47 5.81 0.86 8.21
C LEU A 47 5.31 2.30 8.15
N ILE A 48 5.28 3.02 9.27
CA ILE A 48 4.72 4.36 9.36
C ILE A 48 5.84 5.37 9.49
N LYS A 49 6.16 6.06 8.39
CA LYS A 49 7.18 7.12 8.40
C LYS A 49 6.59 8.49 8.73
N ASN A 50 5.33 8.72 8.35
CA ASN A 50 4.63 9.97 8.56
C ASN A 50 3.28 9.70 9.25
N PRO A 51 3.26 9.59 10.59
CA PRO A 51 2.03 9.17 11.31
C PRO A 51 0.81 10.05 11.01
N ALA A 52 1.01 11.35 10.85
CA ALA A 52 -0.10 12.28 10.61
C ALA A 52 -0.78 12.09 9.24
N SER A 53 -0.10 11.45 8.28
CA SER A 53 -0.59 11.26 6.92
C SER A 53 -0.76 9.80 6.52
N THR A 54 -0.57 8.86 7.46
CA THR A 54 -0.63 7.43 7.17
C THR A 54 -1.98 6.84 7.57
N PHE A 55 -2.49 6.00 6.69
CA PHE A 55 -3.77 5.30 6.89
C PHE A 55 -3.60 3.83 6.53
N TYR A 56 -4.41 2.98 7.13
CA TYR A 56 -4.55 1.59 6.74
C TYR A 56 -5.83 1.41 5.92
N ALA A 57 -5.80 0.48 4.97
CA ALA A 57 -6.99 0.14 4.21
C ALA A 57 -7.10 -1.37 4.03
N ARG A 58 -8.31 -1.89 4.20
CA ARG A 58 -8.62 -3.29 3.94
C ARG A 58 -9.22 -3.41 2.55
N VAL A 59 -8.68 -4.32 1.76
CA VAL A 59 -9.18 -4.56 0.41
C VAL A 59 -10.30 -5.59 0.44
N SER A 60 -11.39 -5.31 -0.28
CA SER A 60 -12.49 -6.26 -0.49
C SER A 60 -12.66 -6.52 -1.98
N GLY A 61 -12.92 -7.77 -2.32
CA GLY A 61 -13.21 -8.18 -3.68
C GLY A 61 -11.98 -8.56 -4.49
N LEU A 62 -12.19 -8.78 -5.79
CA LEU A 62 -11.18 -9.37 -6.67
C LEU A 62 -10.67 -8.39 -7.74
N SER A 63 -11.06 -7.12 -7.68
CA SER A 63 -10.78 -6.16 -8.76
C SER A 63 -9.30 -5.85 -8.96
N MET A 64 -8.43 -6.14 -7.97
CA MET A 64 -7.01 -5.83 -8.03
C MET A 64 -6.12 -7.07 -8.06
N VAL A 65 -6.67 -8.24 -8.41
CA VAL A 65 -5.92 -9.49 -8.44
C VAL A 65 -4.74 -9.42 -9.41
N ASP A 66 -4.90 -8.74 -10.54
CA ASP A 66 -3.83 -8.58 -11.53
C ASP A 66 -2.64 -7.76 -11.01
N GLU A 67 -2.85 -6.97 -9.97
CA GLU A 67 -1.78 -6.22 -9.29
C GLU A 67 -1.18 -6.98 -8.10
N GLY A 68 -1.58 -8.24 -7.91
CA GLY A 68 -1.14 -9.05 -6.78
C GLY A 68 -1.80 -8.67 -5.47
N ILE A 69 -2.91 -7.95 -5.51
CA ILE A 69 -3.66 -7.51 -4.33
C ILE A 69 -4.96 -8.27 -4.28
N ASN A 70 -5.17 -8.96 -3.18
CA ASN A 70 -6.30 -9.87 -3.01
C ASN A 70 -7.26 -9.40 -1.92
N ASP A 71 -8.44 -9.98 -1.93
CA ASP A 71 -9.43 -9.77 -0.87
C ASP A 71 -8.80 -10.02 0.51
N GLY A 72 -9.02 -9.12 1.43
CA GLY A 72 -8.50 -9.21 2.80
C GLY A 72 -7.10 -8.62 3.00
N ASP A 73 -6.41 -8.24 1.94
CA ASP A 73 -5.09 -7.60 2.06
C ASP A 73 -5.19 -6.28 2.81
N LEU A 74 -4.15 -5.96 3.54
CA LEU A 74 -4.03 -4.70 4.27
C LEU A 74 -3.03 -3.79 3.56
N LEU A 75 -3.46 -2.58 3.27
CA LEU A 75 -2.63 -1.58 2.63
C LEU A 75 -2.16 -0.56 3.67
N VAL A 76 -0.91 -0.12 3.54
CA VAL A 76 -0.41 1.06 4.24
C VAL A 76 -0.34 2.18 3.21
N ILE A 77 -0.99 3.30 3.52
CA ILE A 77 -1.17 4.42 2.59
C ILE A 77 -0.64 5.68 3.23
N ASP A 78 0.17 6.43 2.48
CA ASP A 78 0.67 7.73 2.92
C ASP A 78 0.17 8.82 1.99
N LYS A 79 -0.60 9.76 2.53
CA LYS A 79 -1.17 10.88 1.77
C LYS A 79 -0.15 11.98 1.46
N SER A 80 0.98 11.99 2.15
CA SER A 80 2.01 13.02 1.96
C SER A 80 2.92 12.75 0.77
N ILE A 81 2.90 11.53 0.24
CA ILE A 81 3.75 11.16 -0.90
C ILE A 81 3.12 11.62 -2.19
N GLU A 82 3.89 12.34 -3.01
CA GLU A 82 3.45 12.68 -4.36
C GLU A 82 3.49 11.46 -5.27
N PRO A 83 2.51 11.30 -6.16
CA PRO A 83 2.53 10.19 -7.11
C PRO A 83 3.80 10.18 -7.95
N TYR A 84 4.42 9.03 -8.08
CA TYR A 84 5.60 8.82 -8.91
C TYR A 84 5.34 7.68 -9.90
N ASP A 85 6.13 7.62 -10.95
CA ASP A 85 5.96 6.62 -12.00
C ASP A 85 6.02 5.19 -11.42
N GLY A 86 4.98 4.41 -11.68
CA GLY A 86 4.84 3.06 -11.17
C GLY A 86 4.22 2.95 -9.78
N SER A 87 3.90 4.08 -9.11
CA SER A 87 3.29 4.03 -7.79
C SER A 87 1.86 3.50 -7.85
N LEU A 88 1.44 2.85 -6.78
CA LEU A 88 0.07 2.38 -6.63
C LEU A 88 -0.72 3.43 -5.84
N ALA A 89 -1.73 4.02 -6.48
CA ALA A 89 -2.49 5.11 -5.91
C ALA A 89 -3.87 4.64 -5.45
N VAL A 90 -4.26 5.12 -4.28
CA VAL A 90 -5.65 5.06 -3.83
C VAL A 90 -6.34 6.30 -4.36
N CYS A 91 -7.38 6.10 -5.17
CA CYS A 91 -8.10 7.18 -5.82
C CYS A 91 -9.54 7.23 -5.31
N PHE A 92 -10.07 8.44 -5.19
CA PHE A 92 -11.48 8.65 -4.87
C PHE A 92 -12.16 9.18 -6.14
N ILE A 93 -12.94 8.30 -6.77
CA ILE A 93 -13.58 8.57 -8.06
C ILE A 93 -15.03 8.15 -7.97
N ASP A 94 -15.94 9.04 -8.35
CA ASP A 94 -17.38 8.79 -8.34
C ASP A 94 -17.91 8.28 -7.00
N GLY A 95 -17.39 8.85 -5.91
CA GLY A 95 -17.82 8.50 -4.55
C GLY A 95 -17.24 7.19 -4.01
N GLU A 96 -16.31 6.58 -4.71
CA GLU A 96 -15.71 5.31 -4.31
C GLU A 96 -14.19 5.38 -4.24
N PHE A 97 -13.60 4.63 -3.31
CA PHE A 97 -12.15 4.42 -3.27
C PHE A 97 -11.79 3.25 -4.16
N THR A 98 -10.80 3.46 -5.04
CA THR A 98 -10.27 2.44 -5.94
C THR A 98 -8.76 2.49 -5.96
N LEU A 99 -8.13 1.41 -6.42
CA LEU A 99 -6.69 1.35 -6.62
C LEU A 99 -6.37 1.46 -8.11
N LYS A 100 -5.39 2.31 -8.43
CA LYS A 100 -4.92 2.51 -9.79
C LYS A 100 -3.41 2.60 -9.80
N ARG A 101 -2.77 2.09 -10.86
CA ARG A 101 -1.35 2.28 -11.07
C ARG A 101 -1.11 3.64 -11.71
N PHE A 102 -0.20 4.44 -11.16
CA PHE A 102 0.14 5.74 -11.72
C PHE A 102 1.32 5.60 -12.68
N GLU A 103 1.17 6.15 -13.89
CA GLU A 103 2.25 6.27 -14.86
C GLU A 103 2.51 7.73 -15.13
N LYS A 104 3.76 8.14 -15.03
CA LYS A 104 4.14 9.55 -15.19
C LYS A 104 4.71 9.81 -16.57
N TYR A 105 4.18 10.83 -17.24
CA TYR A 105 4.66 11.33 -18.52
C TYR A 105 5.08 12.79 -18.38
N LYS A 106 5.68 13.38 -19.42
CA LYS A 106 6.23 14.75 -19.32
C LYS A 106 5.21 15.82 -18.94
N ALA A 107 4.02 15.75 -19.51
CA ALA A 107 2.99 16.79 -19.34
C ALA A 107 1.77 16.31 -18.56
N TYR A 108 1.70 15.02 -18.23
CA TYR A 108 0.52 14.44 -17.57
C TYR A 108 0.86 13.11 -16.90
N GLY A 109 -0.07 12.58 -16.13
CA GLY A 109 -0.03 11.23 -15.62
C GLY A 109 -1.22 10.42 -16.09
N LEU A 110 -1.12 9.10 -16.04
CA LEU A 110 -2.23 8.19 -16.27
C LEU A 110 -2.49 7.36 -15.02
N LEU A 111 -3.76 7.23 -14.67
CA LEU A 111 -4.22 6.27 -13.69
C LEU A 111 -4.70 5.04 -14.45
N VAL A 112 -3.93 3.97 -14.38
CA VAL A 112 -4.18 2.76 -15.15
C VAL A 112 -4.93 1.76 -14.28
N PRO A 113 -6.15 1.34 -14.69
CA PRO A 113 -6.88 0.33 -13.94
C PRO A 113 -6.22 -1.04 -14.09
N ALA A 114 -6.38 -1.89 -13.07
CA ALA A 114 -5.93 -3.27 -13.16
C ALA A 114 -6.71 -4.08 -14.17
N ASN A 115 -7.95 -3.68 -14.43
CA ASN A 115 -8.81 -4.34 -15.40
C ASN A 115 -8.70 -3.64 -16.77
N LYS A 116 -8.29 -4.38 -17.79
CA LYS A 116 -8.11 -3.87 -19.15
C LYS A 116 -9.40 -3.40 -19.84
N GLU A 117 -10.54 -3.76 -19.28
CA GLU A 117 -11.85 -3.32 -19.83
C GLU A 117 -12.12 -1.84 -19.57
N PHE A 118 -11.40 -1.23 -18.62
CA PHE A 118 -11.55 0.18 -18.28
C PHE A 118 -10.44 1.01 -18.92
N ASN A 119 -10.78 2.20 -19.36
CA ASN A 119 -9.82 3.13 -19.94
C ASN A 119 -8.98 3.80 -18.85
N PRO A 120 -7.69 4.08 -19.12
CA PRO A 120 -6.88 4.90 -18.21
C PRO A 120 -7.47 6.30 -18.05
N ILE A 121 -7.26 6.87 -16.86
CA ILE A 121 -7.68 8.24 -16.54
C ILE A 121 -6.47 9.15 -16.61
N LYS A 122 -6.55 10.19 -17.45
CA LYS A 122 -5.49 11.19 -17.56
C LYS A 122 -5.55 12.14 -16.38
N VAL A 123 -4.41 12.33 -15.72
CA VAL A 123 -4.26 13.22 -14.56
C VAL A 123 -3.38 14.39 -14.92
N THR A 124 -3.90 15.59 -14.69
CA THR A 124 -3.17 16.85 -14.85
C THR A 124 -3.26 17.62 -13.53
N ALA A 125 -2.65 18.80 -13.45
CA ALA A 125 -2.77 19.65 -12.27
C ALA A 125 -4.23 20.03 -11.96
N ASP A 126 -5.12 19.95 -12.95
CA ASP A 126 -6.53 20.32 -12.78
C ASP A 126 -7.37 19.23 -12.12
N ASN A 127 -6.95 17.97 -12.17
CA ASN A 127 -7.74 16.85 -11.65
C ASN A 127 -6.94 15.86 -10.80
N ASP A 128 -5.78 16.25 -10.30
CA ASP A 128 -4.97 15.42 -9.42
C ASP A 128 -5.62 15.17 -8.06
N PHE A 129 -6.64 15.92 -7.73
CA PHE A 129 -7.41 15.76 -6.49
C PHE A 129 -8.08 14.39 -6.36
N CYS A 130 -8.22 13.64 -7.45
CA CYS A 130 -8.77 12.28 -7.39
C CYS A 130 -7.80 11.30 -6.74
N ILE A 131 -6.50 11.60 -6.66
CA ILE A 131 -5.53 10.77 -5.98
C ILE A 131 -5.57 11.12 -4.49
N TRP A 132 -5.97 10.11 -3.69
CA TRP A 132 -6.13 10.32 -2.25
C TRP A 132 -4.85 10.02 -1.46
N GLY A 133 -4.09 9.02 -1.87
CA GLY A 133 -2.84 8.65 -1.22
C GLY A 133 -2.09 7.58 -2.01
N ILE A 134 -0.86 7.32 -1.58
CA ILE A 134 0.03 6.34 -2.24
C ILE A 134 0.23 5.14 -1.32
N VAL A 135 0.07 3.94 -1.87
CA VAL A 135 0.30 2.70 -1.15
C VAL A 135 1.80 2.48 -0.99
N THR A 136 2.24 2.35 0.25
CA THR A 136 3.65 2.10 0.57
C THR A 136 3.94 0.64 0.85
N TYR A 137 2.97 -0.09 1.38
CA TYR A 137 3.10 -1.53 1.68
C TYR A 137 1.78 -2.24 1.45
N VAL A 138 1.89 -3.50 1.06
CA VAL A 138 0.76 -4.44 1.03
C VAL A 138 1.10 -5.58 1.98
N ILE A 139 0.22 -5.84 2.94
CA ILE A 139 0.39 -6.90 3.94
C ILE A 139 -0.61 -8.00 3.65
N LYS A 140 -0.10 -9.20 3.42
CA LYS A 140 -0.90 -10.38 3.09
C LYS A 140 -0.88 -11.39 4.23
N LYS A 141 -2.04 -11.95 4.51
CA LYS A 141 -2.13 -13.12 5.37
C LYS A 141 -1.91 -14.37 4.52
N ILE A 142 -1.00 -15.19 4.94
CA ILE A 142 -0.70 -16.44 4.24
C ILE A 142 -1.62 -17.57 4.76
#